data_127321d9e23fa4b330a02f7968cd266e
#
_entry.id   127321d9e23fa4b330a02f7968cd266e
#
_cell.length_a   1.000
_cell.length_b   1.000
_cell.length_c   1.000
_cell.angle_alpha   90.00
_cell.angle_beta   90.00
_cell.angle_gamma   90.00
#
_symmetry.space_group_name_H-M   'P 1'
#
loop_
_entity.id
_entity.type
_entity.pdbx_description
1 polymer ?
#
loop_
_entity_poly.entity_id
_entity_poly.type
_entity_poly.pdbx_seq_one_letter_code
_entity_poly.pdbx_strand_id
1 'polypeptide(L)'
;LYQDSTLLALNTVGGRESLVATTTARFHAWSQRRLRAWPHTMNCTATHDTKRGEDVRARLAVLSEMPDAWTTAVERWFSSLAGSNIPTPWLKEVDRATHLFLLQTIVGAWPEQADMDSYADRVAEYAVKVVREAKIRSSWLEPDERFERSLAAFVRFSLKGEGARHFQKCFAPVISSLRHHGLVNSLGQVLLKVTCPGVPDFYQGT
;
A
#
# COMPACT_ATOMS: atom_id res chain seq x y z
N LEU A 1 8.05 -0.51 -10.01
CA LEU A 1 7.44 -0.32 -8.66
C LEU A 1 6.16 0.49 -8.72
N TYR A 2 6.18 1.67 -9.31
CA TYR A 2 5.04 2.61 -9.29
C TYR A 2 4.07 2.44 -10.46
N GLN A 3 4.30 1.50 -11.36
CA GLN A 3 3.45 1.20 -12.53
C GLN A 3 2.54 -0.01 -12.28
N ASP A 4 2.90 -0.89 -11.36
CA ASP A 4 2.08 -2.04 -10.99
C ASP A 4 1.18 -1.71 -9.81
N SER A 5 -0.12 -1.80 -10.00
CA SER A 5 -1.16 -1.55 -9.00
C SER A 5 -1.92 -2.82 -8.60
N THR A 6 -1.47 -4.00 -9.02
CA THR A 6 -2.17 -5.27 -8.76
C THR A 6 -2.29 -5.54 -7.25
N LEU A 7 -1.16 -5.64 -6.56
CA LEU A 7 -1.10 -5.80 -5.10
C LEU A 7 0.15 -5.11 -4.55
N LEU A 8 -0.04 -3.97 -3.90
CA LEU A 8 1.08 -3.16 -3.45
C LEU A 8 1.93 -3.80 -2.32
N ALA A 9 1.41 -4.83 -1.64
CA ALA A 9 2.21 -5.62 -0.69
C ALA A 9 3.43 -6.28 -1.35
N LEU A 10 3.30 -6.68 -2.63
CA LEU A 10 4.36 -7.31 -3.42
C LEU A 10 5.29 -6.31 -4.10
N ASN A 11 4.85 -5.06 -4.18
CA ASN A 11 5.52 -4.01 -4.93
C ASN A 11 6.58 -3.31 -4.07
N THR A 12 7.72 -3.96 -3.88
CA THR A 12 8.84 -3.47 -3.06
C THR A 12 10.19 -3.65 -3.77
N VAL A 13 11.16 -2.82 -3.40
CA VAL A 13 12.55 -2.94 -3.89
C VAL A 13 13.12 -4.29 -3.45
N GLY A 14 13.77 -5.01 -4.37
CA GLY A 14 14.29 -6.36 -4.12
C GLY A 14 13.23 -7.46 -4.11
N GLY A 15 11.94 -7.12 -4.23
CA GLY A 15 10.86 -8.08 -4.45
C GLY A 15 10.97 -8.75 -5.83
N ARG A 16 10.50 -9.98 -5.93
CA ARG A 16 10.39 -10.69 -7.22
C ARG A 16 8.97 -10.51 -7.75
N GLU A 17 8.85 -10.18 -9.03
CA GLU A 17 7.57 -10.04 -9.73
C GLU A 17 6.75 -11.34 -9.74
N SER A 18 7.41 -12.49 -9.60
CA SER A 18 6.79 -13.83 -9.57
C SER A 18 6.74 -14.40 -8.16
N LEU A 19 6.12 -13.70 -7.21
CA LEU A 19 5.92 -14.26 -5.87
C LEU A 19 4.82 -15.34 -5.90
N VAL A 20 5.26 -16.57 -6.03
CA VAL A 20 4.45 -17.74 -5.70
C VAL A 20 4.53 -17.93 -4.19
N ALA A 21 3.39 -18.17 -3.55
CA ALA A 21 3.34 -18.51 -2.14
C ALA A 21 4.33 -19.66 -1.82
N THR A 22 5.12 -19.47 -0.78
CA THR A 22 6.10 -20.46 -0.35
C THR A 22 5.42 -21.51 0.54
N THR A 23 5.66 -22.79 0.27
CA THR A 23 5.21 -23.86 1.16
C THR A 23 6.05 -23.92 2.44
N THR A 24 5.48 -24.43 3.53
CA THR A 24 6.19 -24.63 4.81
C THR A 24 7.47 -25.45 4.63
N ALA A 25 7.42 -26.53 3.85
CA ALA A 25 8.59 -27.37 3.57
C ALA A 25 9.71 -26.59 2.87
N ARG A 26 9.36 -25.74 1.88
CA ARG A 26 10.31 -24.89 1.16
C ARG A 26 10.92 -23.83 2.06
N PHE A 27 10.13 -23.25 2.95
CA PHE A 27 10.59 -22.30 3.95
C PHE A 27 11.60 -22.94 4.92
N HIS A 28 11.32 -24.15 5.44
CA HIS A 28 12.25 -24.86 6.30
C HIS A 28 13.54 -25.26 5.59
N ALA A 29 13.46 -25.76 4.36
CA ALA A 29 14.64 -26.08 3.56
C ALA A 29 15.53 -24.84 3.31
N TRP A 30 14.91 -23.69 3.04
CA TRP A 30 15.62 -22.43 2.91
C TRP A 30 16.29 -22.01 4.23
N SER A 31 15.58 -22.10 5.37
CA SER A 31 16.10 -21.75 6.69
C SER A 31 17.29 -22.63 7.08
N GLN A 32 17.21 -23.94 6.83
CA GLN A 32 18.31 -24.86 7.09
C GLN A 32 19.55 -24.56 6.23
N ARG A 33 19.36 -24.27 4.94
CA ARG A 33 20.45 -23.87 4.05
C ARG A 33 21.10 -22.59 4.52
N ARG A 34 20.31 -21.60 4.94
CA ARG A 34 20.78 -20.34 5.48
C ARG A 34 21.58 -20.52 6.76
N LEU A 35 21.12 -21.35 7.67
CA LEU A 35 21.85 -21.68 8.91
C LEU A 35 23.24 -22.24 8.63
N ARG A 36 23.39 -23.07 7.60
CA ARG A 36 24.68 -23.68 7.25
C ARG A 36 25.63 -22.72 6.51
N ALA A 37 25.08 -21.92 5.59
CA ALA A 37 25.92 -21.11 4.70
C ALA A 37 26.16 -19.68 5.22
N TRP A 38 25.13 -19.07 5.87
CA TRP A 38 25.19 -17.68 6.34
C TRP A 38 24.44 -17.50 7.67
N PRO A 39 24.92 -18.09 8.78
CA PRO A 39 24.21 -18.08 10.06
C PRO A 39 24.06 -16.68 10.68
N HIS A 40 24.91 -15.73 10.29
CA HIS A 40 24.92 -14.36 10.84
C HIS A 40 24.41 -13.32 9.85
N THR A 41 23.72 -13.72 8.79
CA THR A 41 23.14 -12.76 7.85
C THR A 41 21.99 -11.98 8.50
N MET A 42 21.79 -10.73 8.10
CA MET A 42 20.68 -9.91 8.61
C MET A 42 19.33 -10.39 8.09
N ASN A 43 18.36 -10.46 8.99
CA ASN A 43 16.94 -10.71 8.70
C ASN A 43 16.20 -9.37 8.74
N CYS A 44 16.12 -8.69 7.61
CA CYS A 44 15.35 -7.46 7.49
C CYS A 44 14.10 -7.68 6.64
N THR A 45 13.01 -7.05 7.03
CA THR A 45 11.74 -6.99 6.27
C THR A 45 11.47 -5.58 5.75
N ALA A 46 12.16 -4.58 6.28
CA ALA A 46 12.19 -3.22 5.76
C ALA A 46 13.63 -2.68 5.76
N THR A 47 13.92 -1.78 4.82
CA THR A 47 15.20 -1.07 4.69
C THR A 47 14.90 0.38 4.30
N HIS A 48 15.94 1.23 4.21
CA HIS A 48 15.83 2.60 3.69
C HIS A 48 15.28 2.67 2.25
N ASP A 49 15.36 1.58 1.48
CA ASP A 49 14.87 1.49 0.10
C ASP A 49 13.43 0.96 0.00
N THR A 50 12.88 0.35 1.05
CA THR A 50 11.50 -0.12 1.00
C THR A 50 10.55 1.08 0.93
N LYS A 51 9.57 0.99 0.04
CA LYS A 51 8.64 2.10 -0.23
C LYS A 51 7.49 2.15 0.78
N ARG A 52 7.31 1.09 1.56
CA ARG A 52 6.29 0.95 2.60
C ARG A 52 6.86 0.21 3.80
N GLY A 53 6.47 0.62 4.99
CA GLY A 53 6.82 -0.04 6.24
C GLY A 53 6.28 -1.47 6.31
N GLU A 54 6.77 -2.24 7.28
CA GLU A 54 6.42 -3.65 7.48
C GLU A 54 4.93 -3.82 7.69
N ASP A 55 4.32 -3.02 8.56
CA ASP A 55 2.90 -3.10 8.91
C ASP A 55 1.99 -2.73 7.76
N VAL A 56 2.32 -1.70 6.99
CA VAL A 56 1.56 -1.33 5.80
C VAL A 56 1.54 -2.48 4.81
N ARG A 57 2.66 -3.18 4.61
CA ARG A 57 2.72 -4.34 3.72
C ARG A 57 1.97 -5.55 4.28
N ALA A 58 2.06 -5.77 5.59
CA ALA A 58 1.32 -6.83 6.27
C ALA A 58 -0.21 -6.62 6.15
N ARG A 59 -0.68 -5.37 6.30
CA ARG A 59 -2.08 -4.98 6.07
C ARG A 59 -2.48 -5.20 4.61
N LEU A 60 -1.71 -4.69 3.67
CA LEU A 60 -2.02 -4.83 2.23
C LEU A 60 -2.02 -6.28 1.75
N ALA A 61 -1.21 -7.16 2.35
CA ALA A 61 -1.21 -8.59 2.02
C ALA A 61 -2.59 -9.24 2.28
N VAL A 62 -3.36 -8.75 3.27
CA VAL A 62 -4.70 -9.24 3.57
C VAL A 62 -5.67 -9.05 2.38
N LEU A 63 -5.44 -8.05 1.51
CA LEU A 63 -6.29 -7.85 0.33
C LEU A 63 -6.31 -9.06 -0.60
N SER A 64 -5.25 -9.86 -0.64
CA SER A 64 -5.21 -11.10 -1.44
C SER A 64 -6.15 -12.18 -0.93
N GLU A 65 -6.57 -12.09 0.33
CA GLU A 65 -7.48 -13.05 0.97
C GLU A 65 -8.96 -12.58 0.96
N MET A 66 -9.21 -11.33 0.51
CA MET A 66 -10.55 -10.74 0.45
C MET A 66 -10.83 -10.00 -0.87
N PRO A 67 -10.57 -10.62 -2.03
CA PRO A 67 -10.67 -9.94 -3.33
C PRO A 67 -12.08 -9.44 -3.64
N ASP A 68 -13.11 -10.18 -3.28
CA ASP A 68 -14.50 -9.80 -3.53
C ASP A 68 -14.93 -8.58 -2.70
N ALA A 69 -14.55 -8.55 -1.43
CA ALA A 69 -14.84 -7.41 -0.55
C ALA A 69 -14.09 -6.15 -1.02
N TRP A 70 -12.83 -6.30 -1.45
CA TRP A 70 -12.04 -5.23 -2.03
C TRP A 70 -12.70 -4.69 -3.32
N THR A 71 -13.03 -5.57 -4.27
CA THR A 71 -13.66 -5.20 -5.54
C THR A 71 -14.99 -4.49 -5.30
N THR A 72 -15.84 -5.02 -4.42
CA THR A 72 -17.12 -4.41 -4.05
C THR A 72 -16.93 -3.01 -3.47
N ALA A 73 -15.95 -2.80 -2.59
CA ALA A 73 -15.68 -1.49 -2.01
C ALA A 73 -15.20 -0.48 -3.08
N VAL A 74 -14.33 -0.90 -3.98
CA VAL A 74 -13.84 -0.09 -5.10
C VAL A 74 -14.96 0.30 -6.05
N GLU A 75 -15.82 -0.63 -6.43
CA GLU A 75 -16.96 -0.38 -7.33
C GLU A 75 -17.98 0.58 -6.69
N ARG A 76 -18.31 0.39 -5.41
CA ARG A 76 -19.18 1.30 -4.65
C ARG A 76 -18.58 2.69 -4.58
N TRP A 77 -17.29 2.79 -4.36
CA TRP A 77 -16.59 4.07 -4.34
C TRP A 77 -16.74 4.80 -5.67
N PHE A 78 -16.36 4.18 -6.78
CA PHE A 78 -16.49 4.81 -8.11
C PHE A 78 -17.94 5.13 -8.47
N SER A 79 -18.90 4.29 -8.10
CA SER A 79 -20.31 4.57 -8.30
C SER A 79 -20.78 5.78 -7.49
N SER A 80 -20.30 5.94 -6.26
CA SER A 80 -20.62 7.11 -5.43
C SER A 80 -20.05 8.42 -6.00
N LEU A 81 -18.89 8.35 -6.65
CA LEU A 81 -18.27 9.48 -7.31
C LEU A 81 -19.05 9.94 -8.55
N ALA A 82 -19.64 9.02 -9.30
CA ALA A 82 -20.41 9.33 -10.50
C ALA A 82 -21.69 10.15 -10.20
N GLY A 83 -22.24 10.01 -8.98
CA GLY A 83 -23.43 10.77 -8.52
C GLY A 83 -23.11 12.04 -7.72
N SER A 84 -21.85 12.38 -7.55
CA SER A 84 -21.42 13.50 -6.73
C SER A 84 -20.99 14.72 -7.57
N ASN A 85 -21.03 15.92 -6.98
CA ASN A 85 -20.57 17.17 -7.62
C ASN A 85 -19.04 17.25 -7.72
N ILE A 86 -18.35 16.13 -7.95
CA ILE A 86 -16.92 16.10 -8.11
C ILE A 86 -16.54 16.72 -9.45
N PRO A 87 -15.52 17.60 -9.49
CA PRO A 87 -15.01 18.10 -10.74
C PRO A 87 -14.60 16.95 -11.67
N THR A 88 -15.30 16.85 -12.79
CA THR A 88 -15.08 15.81 -13.82
C THR A 88 -13.62 15.62 -14.24
N PRO A 89 -12.74 16.66 -14.24
CA PRO A 89 -11.33 16.47 -14.55
C PRO A 89 -10.62 15.47 -13.65
N TRP A 90 -10.91 15.46 -12.34
CA TRP A 90 -10.20 14.58 -11.40
C TRP A 90 -10.44 13.09 -11.66
N LEU A 91 -11.64 12.74 -12.12
CA LEU A 91 -11.99 11.35 -12.44
C LEU A 91 -11.51 10.93 -13.84
N LYS A 92 -11.47 11.88 -14.79
CA LYS A 92 -11.11 11.59 -16.18
C LYS A 92 -9.61 11.66 -16.46
N GLU A 93 -8.90 12.51 -15.73
CA GLU A 93 -7.47 12.73 -15.94
C GLU A 93 -6.60 11.67 -15.25
N VAL A 94 -7.10 11.03 -14.20
CA VAL A 94 -6.40 9.97 -13.46
C VAL A 94 -6.84 8.61 -13.98
N ASP A 95 -5.92 7.81 -14.47
CA ASP A 95 -6.21 6.47 -14.96
C ASP A 95 -6.57 5.49 -13.83
N ARG A 96 -7.22 4.38 -14.20
CA ARG A 96 -7.72 3.41 -13.23
C ARG A 96 -6.60 2.74 -12.42
N ALA A 97 -5.43 2.50 -13.00
CA ALA A 97 -4.31 1.88 -12.30
C ALA A 97 -3.77 2.82 -11.22
N THR A 98 -3.64 4.11 -11.52
CA THR A 98 -3.27 5.15 -10.55
C THR A 98 -4.31 5.25 -9.43
N HIS A 99 -5.61 5.22 -9.74
CA HIS A 99 -6.65 5.18 -8.70
C HIS A 99 -6.51 3.96 -7.79
N LEU A 100 -6.36 2.75 -8.35
CA LEU A 100 -6.19 1.53 -7.55
C LEU A 100 -4.95 1.56 -6.69
N PHE A 101 -3.86 2.12 -7.21
CA PHE A 101 -2.63 2.34 -6.45
C PHE A 101 -2.88 3.25 -5.24
N LEU A 102 -3.59 4.37 -5.45
CA LEU A 102 -3.90 5.32 -4.37
C LEU A 102 -4.87 4.73 -3.34
N LEU A 103 -5.91 4.02 -3.77
CA LEU A 103 -6.87 3.37 -2.86
C LEU A 103 -6.16 2.37 -1.94
N GLN A 104 -5.29 1.51 -2.49
CA GLN A 104 -4.48 0.60 -1.67
C GLN A 104 -3.54 1.36 -0.73
N THR A 105 -2.91 2.44 -1.20
CA THR A 105 -2.04 3.28 -0.37
C THR A 105 -2.81 3.86 0.81
N ILE A 106 -4.00 4.41 0.55
CA ILE A 106 -4.85 5.01 1.59
C ILE A 106 -5.30 3.96 2.61
N VAL A 107 -5.86 2.83 2.17
CA VAL A 107 -6.38 1.83 3.12
C VAL A 107 -5.27 1.12 3.89
N GLY A 108 -4.13 0.86 3.26
CA GLY A 108 -2.98 0.19 3.89
C GLY A 108 -2.31 1.03 4.97
N ALA A 109 -2.23 2.34 4.74
CA ALA A 109 -1.64 3.29 5.68
C ALA A 109 -2.68 4.06 6.51
N TRP A 110 -3.93 3.57 6.59
CA TRP A 110 -5.01 4.23 7.32
C TRP A 110 -4.64 4.44 8.78
N PRO A 111 -4.66 5.68 9.29
CA PRO A 111 -4.22 5.98 10.63
C PRO A 111 -5.24 5.52 11.69
N GLU A 112 -4.77 5.15 12.86
CA GLU A 112 -5.64 4.78 13.99
C GLU A 112 -6.12 6.00 14.78
N GLN A 113 -5.21 6.90 15.02
CA GLN A 113 -5.44 8.15 15.77
C GLN A 113 -4.57 9.23 15.11
N ALA A 114 -5.09 9.90 14.12
CA ALA A 114 -4.36 10.96 13.46
C ALA A 114 -5.27 12.10 13.06
N ASP A 115 -4.69 13.26 12.96
CA ASP A 115 -5.25 14.36 12.21
C ASP A 115 -5.43 13.94 10.74
N MET A 116 -6.68 13.73 10.34
CA MET A 116 -7.03 13.32 8.99
C MET A 116 -6.63 14.38 7.95
N ASP A 117 -6.53 15.63 8.34
CA ASP A 117 -6.09 16.70 7.46
C ASP A 117 -4.61 16.58 7.14
N SER A 118 -3.77 16.35 8.15
CA SER A 118 -2.36 16.07 7.97
C SER A 118 -2.13 14.77 7.17
N TYR A 119 -2.94 13.74 7.44
CA TYR A 119 -2.86 12.49 6.69
C TYR A 119 -3.17 12.70 5.20
N ALA A 120 -4.24 13.41 4.89
CA ALA A 120 -4.64 13.70 3.51
C ALA A 120 -3.58 14.47 2.74
N ASP A 121 -2.94 15.45 3.38
CA ASP A 121 -1.88 16.24 2.74
C ASP A 121 -0.62 15.39 2.47
N ARG A 122 -0.21 14.55 3.42
CA ARG A 122 0.91 13.60 3.22
C ARG A 122 0.64 12.60 2.08
N VAL A 123 -0.59 12.07 2.02
CA VAL A 123 -0.96 11.15 0.93
C VAL A 123 -1.00 11.87 -0.42
N ALA A 124 -1.47 13.12 -0.46
CA ALA A 124 -1.48 13.92 -1.69
C ALA A 124 -0.05 14.21 -2.20
N GLU A 125 0.86 14.58 -1.31
CA GLU A 125 2.29 14.77 -1.65
C GLU A 125 2.93 13.46 -2.15
N TYR A 126 2.63 12.35 -1.46
CA TYR A 126 3.10 11.03 -1.87
C TYR A 126 2.56 10.63 -3.25
N ALA A 127 1.29 10.93 -3.55
CA ALA A 127 0.68 10.66 -4.85
C ALA A 127 1.42 11.37 -5.99
N VAL A 128 1.77 12.64 -5.81
CA VAL A 128 2.59 13.40 -6.79
C VAL A 128 3.96 12.74 -6.98
N LYS A 129 4.63 12.38 -5.89
CA LYS A 129 5.89 11.64 -5.97
C LYS A 129 5.76 10.34 -6.77
N VAL A 130 4.71 9.55 -6.50
CA VAL A 130 4.44 8.27 -7.17
C VAL A 130 4.36 8.45 -8.69
N VAL A 131 3.58 9.40 -9.18
CA VAL A 131 3.39 9.59 -10.63
C VAL A 131 4.64 10.13 -11.31
N ARG A 132 5.45 10.94 -10.62
CA ARG A 132 6.77 11.38 -11.12
C ARG A 132 7.77 10.23 -11.21
N GLU A 133 7.77 9.32 -10.22
CA GLU A 133 8.61 8.11 -10.21
C GLU A 133 8.15 7.06 -11.23
N ALA A 134 6.85 6.99 -11.50
CA ALA A 134 6.28 6.12 -12.53
C ALA A 134 6.72 6.52 -13.94
N LYS A 135 6.98 7.80 -14.19
CA LYS A 135 7.45 8.36 -15.46
C LYS A 135 6.56 7.99 -16.67
N ILE A 136 5.25 7.88 -16.45
CA ILE A 136 4.28 7.59 -17.52
C ILE A 136 3.71 8.90 -18.07
N ARG A 137 3.15 9.74 -17.20
CA ARG A 137 2.51 11.01 -17.57
C ARG A 137 3.22 12.24 -17.00
N SER A 138 3.84 12.09 -15.84
CA SER A 138 4.62 13.13 -15.18
C SER A 138 5.98 12.56 -14.78
N SER A 139 7.00 13.40 -14.68
CA SER A 139 8.33 13.02 -14.21
C SER A 139 8.98 14.17 -13.43
N TRP A 140 10.11 13.91 -12.80
CA TRP A 140 10.90 14.97 -12.15
C TRP A 140 11.50 15.99 -13.15
N LEU A 141 11.74 15.56 -14.40
CA LEU A 141 12.31 16.41 -15.45
C LEU A 141 11.23 17.13 -16.24
N GLU A 142 10.08 16.49 -16.43
CA GLU A 142 8.94 17.01 -17.20
C GLU A 142 7.65 16.82 -16.39
N PRO A 143 7.38 17.71 -15.41
CA PRO A 143 6.19 17.61 -14.59
C PRO A 143 4.93 18.04 -15.35
N ASP A 144 3.88 17.21 -15.37
CA ASP A 144 2.52 17.62 -15.77
C ASP A 144 1.80 18.20 -14.54
N GLU A 145 2.04 19.47 -14.26
CA GLU A 145 1.48 20.14 -13.08
C GLU A 145 -0.07 20.13 -13.05
N ARG A 146 -0.72 20.11 -14.20
CA ARG A 146 -2.19 20.06 -14.26
C ARG A 146 -2.69 18.72 -13.76
N PHE A 147 -2.10 17.63 -14.25
CA PHE A 147 -2.41 16.29 -13.80
C PHE A 147 -2.08 16.10 -12.32
N GLU A 148 -0.92 16.56 -11.86
CA GLU A 148 -0.51 16.46 -10.46
C GLU A 148 -1.45 17.20 -9.51
N ARG A 149 -1.91 18.40 -9.89
CA ARG A 149 -2.92 19.15 -9.13
C ARG A 149 -4.25 18.42 -9.07
N SER A 150 -4.72 17.84 -10.19
CA SER A 150 -5.94 17.04 -10.24
C SER A 150 -5.85 15.80 -9.34
N LEU A 151 -4.71 15.13 -9.38
CA LEU A 151 -4.42 13.96 -8.54
C LEU A 151 -4.42 14.30 -7.04
N ALA A 152 -3.70 15.35 -6.66
CA ALA A 152 -3.64 15.80 -5.26
C ALA A 152 -5.03 16.26 -4.75
N ALA A 153 -5.79 16.96 -5.60
CA ALA A 153 -7.15 17.37 -5.28
C ALA A 153 -8.10 16.17 -5.09
N PHE A 154 -7.99 15.14 -5.94
CA PHE A 154 -8.75 13.89 -5.78
C PHE A 154 -8.43 13.20 -4.45
N VAL A 155 -7.17 13.10 -4.07
CA VAL A 155 -6.76 12.50 -2.79
C VAL A 155 -7.34 13.30 -1.61
N ARG A 156 -7.18 14.63 -1.62
CA ARG A 156 -7.74 15.47 -0.56
C ARG A 156 -9.25 15.36 -0.46
N PHE A 157 -9.95 15.36 -1.59
CA PHE A 157 -11.39 15.14 -1.62
C PHE A 157 -11.76 13.79 -0.99
N SER A 158 -11.06 12.72 -1.34
CA SER A 158 -11.31 11.36 -0.82
C SER A 158 -11.13 11.26 0.69
N LEU A 159 -10.34 12.15 1.30
CA LEU A 159 -9.97 12.09 2.71
C LEU A 159 -10.49 13.25 3.56
N LYS A 160 -11.14 14.26 2.95
CA LYS A 160 -11.68 15.43 3.64
C LYS A 160 -13.17 15.64 3.33
N GLY A 161 -13.87 16.22 4.25
CA GLY A 161 -15.26 16.68 4.08
C GLY A 161 -16.25 15.59 3.67
N GLU A 162 -17.03 15.86 2.63
CA GLU A 162 -18.07 14.94 2.13
C GLU A 162 -17.47 13.68 1.51
N GLY A 163 -16.40 13.83 0.74
CA GLY A 163 -15.71 12.71 0.13
C GLY A 163 -15.20 11.71 1.16
N ALA A 164 -14.67 12.18 2.29
CA ALA A 164 -14.22 11.32 3.37
C ALA A 164 -15.38 10.47 3.95
N ARG A 165 -16.59 11.05 4.09
CA ARG A 165 -17.75 10.29 4.54
C ARG A 165 -18.13 9.18 3.57
N HIS A 166 -18.10 9.48 2.26
CA HIS A 166 -18.35 8.49 1.21
C HIS A 166 -17.26 7.40 1.18
N PHE A 167 -16.01 7.81 1.30
CA PHE A 167 -14.88 6.89 1.37
C PHE A 167 -15.01 5.92 2.55
N GLN A 168 -15.23 6.44 3.74
CA GLN A 168 -15.43 5.62 4.94
C GLN A 168 -16.60 4.65 4.79
N LYS A 169 -17.75 5.11 4.25
CA LYS A 169 -18.90 4.23 4.00
C LYS A 169 -18.56 3.05 3.09
N CYS A 170 -17.71 3.25 2.09
CA CYS A 170 -17.29 2.20 1.17
C CYS A 170 -16.21 1.29 1.75
N PHE A 171 -15.21 1.85 2.43
CA PHE A 171 -13.99 1.13 2.80
C PHE A 171 -13.88 0.78 4.29
N ALA A 172 -14.76 1.25 5.18
CA ALA A 172 -14.63 0.95 6.61
C ALA A 172 -14.56 -0.57 6.93
N PRO A 173 -15.36 -1.46 6.32
CA PRO A 173 -15.22 -2.89 6.56
C PRO A 173 -13.86 -3.44 6.10
N VAL A 174 -13.36 -2.99 4.94
CA VAL A 174 -12.05 -3.38 4.42
C VAL A 174 -10.96 -2.91 5.37
N ILE A 175 -10.97 -1.62 5.76
CA ILE A 175 -9.98 -1.04 6.69
C ILE A 175 -9.98 -1.80 8.01
N SER A 176 -11.15 -2.13 8.57
CA SER A 176 -11.25 -2.92 9.81
C SER A 176 -10.59 -4.29 9.67
N SER A 177 -10.86 -5.01 8.57
CA SER A 177 -10.23 -6.31 8.29
C SER A 177 -8.72 -6.18 8.11
N LEU A 178 -8.26 -5.18 7.35
CA LEU A 178 -6.83 -4.93 7.15
C LEU A 178 -6.10 -4.64 8.46
N ARG A 179 -6.72 -3.87 9.36
CA ARG A 179 -6.15 -3.59 10.69
C ARG A 179 -6.02 -4.86 11.52
N HIS A 180 -7.09 -5.62 11.66
CA HIS A 180 -7.12 -6.83 12.49
C HIS A 180 -6.16 -7.90 11.97
N HIS A 181 -6.34 -8.33 10.73
CA HIS A 181 -5.51 -9.41 10.16
C HIS A 181 -4.09 -8.95 9.83
N GLY A 182 -3.90 -7.67 9.50
CA GLY A 182 -2.59 -7.07 9.33
C GLY A 182 -1.75 -7.10 10.59
N LEU A 183 -2.34 -6.86 11.78
CA LEU A 183 -1.64 -7.02 13.06
C LEU A 183 -1.21 -8.47 13.29
N VAL A 184 -2.06 -9.44 12.98
CA VAL A 184 -1.70 -10.88 13.08
C VAL A 184 -0.53 -11.19 12.15
N ASN A 185 -0.56 -10.71 10.92
CA ASN A 185 0.54 -10.86 9.96
C ASN A 185 1.83 -10.20 10.46
N SER A 186 1.75 -8.97 11.02
CA SER A 186 2.91 -8.26 11.58
C SER A 186 3.54 -9.03 12.74
N LEU A 187 2.72 -9.53 13.67
CA LEU A 187 3.20 -10.39 14.77
C LEU A 187 3.87 -11.67 14.25
N GLY A 188 3.28 -12.31 13.23
CA GLY A 188 3.87 -13.49 12.57
C GLY A 188 5.22 -13.15 11.93
N GLN A 189 5.35 -12.00 11.27
CA GLN A 189 6.62 -11.54 10.70
C GLN A 189 7.69 -11.31 11.78
N VAL A 190 7.33 -10.66 12.89
CA VAL A 190 8.25 -10.45 14.01
C VAL A 190 8.72 -11.79 14.58
N LEU A 191 7.78 -12.73 14.83
CA LEU A 191 8.12 -14.06 15.34
C LEU A 191 9.10 -14.77 14.41
N LEU A 192 8.82 -14.81 13.11
CA LEU A 192 9.70 -15.43 12.12
C LEU A 192 11.06 -14.73 12.06
N LYS A 193 11.08 -13.40 12.11
CA LYS A 193 12.32 -12.62 12.05
C LYS A 193 13.26 -12.94 13.22
N VAL A 194 12.74 -13.08 14.44
CA VAL A 194 13.56 -13.36 15.63
C VAL A 194 13.88 -14.83 15.84
N THR A 195 13.14 -15.74 15.20
CA THR A 195 13.35 -17.19 15.36
C THR A 195 14.05 -17.86 14.17
N CYS A 196 14.09 -17.21 13.01
CA CYS A 196 14.81 -17.71 11.85
C CYS A 196 16.33 -17.56 12.01
N PRO A 197 17.15 -18.43 11.37
CA PRO A 197 18.59 -18.26 11.35
C PRO A 197 19.00 -16.91 10.79
N GLY A 198 19.86 -16.19 11.52
CA GLY A 198 20.32 -14.84 11.16
C GLY A 198 20.20 -13.87 12.33
N VAL A 199 20.50 -12.62 12.07
CA VAL A 199 20.40 -11.51 13.03
C VAL A 199 19.16 -10.68 12.66
N PRO A 200 18.15 -10.58 13.54
CA PRO A 200 16.96 -9.78 13.27
C PRO A 200 17.32 -8.29 13.20
N ASP A 201 16.80 -7.60 12.18
CA ASP A 201 16.93 -6.16 12.01
C ASP A 201 15.55 -5.49 11.93
N PHE A 202 15.39 -4.37 12.62
CA PHE A 202 14.17 -3.56 12.67
C PHE A 202 14.49 -2.14 12.24
N TYR A 203 14.10 -1.79 11.03
CA TYR A 203 14.38 -0.48 10.45
C TYR A 203 13.26 0.52 10.81
N GLN A 204 13.60 1.52 11.63
CA GLN A 204 12.77 2.68 12.01
C GLN A 204 11.39 2.35 12.64
N GLY A 205 11.20 1.13 13.11
CA GLY A 205 9.89 0.68 13.58
C GLY A 205 8.91 0.43 12.42
N THR A 206 7.65 0.79 12.61
CA THR A 206 6.56 0.48 11.66
C THR A 206 6.11 1.70 10.87
#